data_bc93d9722c6069a8acc79eb1ee56a83d
#
_entry.id   bc93d9722c6069a8acc79eb1ee56a83d
#
_cell.length_a   1.000
_cell.length_b   1.000
_cell.length_c   1.000
_cell.angle_alpha   90.00
_cell.angle_beta   90.00
_cell.angle_gamma   90.00
#
_symmetry.space_group_name_H-M   'P 1'
#
loop_
_entity.id
_entity.type
_entity.pdbx_description
1 polymer ?
#
loop_
_entity_poly.entity_id
_entity_poly.type
_entity_poly.pdbx_seq_one_letter_code
_entity_poly.pdbx_strand_id
1 'polypeptide(L)'
;MAVDILNELAWRDAINQVTDEEGLRELTQKESIGLYAGIDPTGDSMHIGHLIPFMILKRFQLVGHKPVIVVGGGTGSIGDPSGKKSERQLLSQEDVASNVEKIRAQMAKLFGENGFTIVNNYDWLGKMSLLGMLRDYGKLFSINTMLAKDVVASRLEAGISFTEFTYQILQAIDFYELYQREHVRLQIGGSDQWGNITNGVDLIHKLIASDAPAFGLTVPLLLKSDGTKFGKTEGGAVWLDPEKTTPFEFYQFWLNTADADVEKMLKFFTFLTQDEIADLVADLSKNASARNAQRRLAQEVTTFVHGEEAMHTAEVMTNVLFGNADVATLTTEEVAVLAGNVPTFTIDNTEIGLLDLVVAAGFEKSKTAARRSVKDGAVRVN
;
A
#
# COMPACT_ATOMS: atom_id res chain seq x y z
N MET A 1 5.71 -29.70 4.12
CA MET A 1 4.64 -29.60 3.11
C MET A 1 4.75 -28.19 2.55
N ALA A 2 4.59 -28.01 1.25
CA ALA A 2 4.53 -26.66 0.67
C ALA A 2 3.34 -25.90 1.29
N VAL A 3 3.54 -24.64 1.63
CA VAL A 3 2.46 -23.79 2.16
C VAL A 3 1.44 -23.60 1.06
N ASP A 4 0.18 -23.94 1.33
CA ASP A 4 -0.93 -23.63 0.42
C ASP A 4 -1.23 -22.13 0.52
N ILE A 5 -0.72 -21.38 -0.44
CA ILE A 5 -0.84 -19.91 -0.43
C ILE A 5 -2.30 -19.43 -0.51
N LEU A 6 -3.19 -20.18 -1.19
CA LEU A 6 -4.59 -19.80 -1.28
C LEU A 6 -5.31 -20.00 0.06
N ASN A 7 -4.96 -21.03 0.83
CA ASN A 7 -5.45 -21.18 2.20
C ASN A 7 -4.94 -20.08 3.11
N GLU A 8 -3.65 -19.68 2.96
CA GLU A 8 -3.06 -18.54 3.68
C GLU A 8 -3.82 -17.26 3.39
N LEU A 9 -4.17 -16.99 2.15
CA LEU A 9 -4.94 -15.81 1.77
C LEU A 9 -6.41 -15.89 2.21
N ALA A 10 -7.01 -17.06 2.18
CA ALA A 10 -8.42 -17.27 2.55
C ALA A 10 -8.67 -16.95 4.03
N TRP A 11 -7.86 -17.50 4.96
CA TRP A 11 -8.06 -17.21 6.39
C TRP A 11 -7.78 -15.72 6.76
N ARG A 12 -7.01 -15.04 5.93
CA ARG A 12 -6.76 -13.58 6.06
C ARG A 12 -7.87 -12.73 5.49
N ASP A 13 -8.92 -13.32 4.94
CA ASP A 13 -10.00 -12.62 4.23
C ASP A 13 -9.48 -11.80 3.03
N ALA A 14 -8.37 -12.23 2.42
CA ALA A 14 -7.65 -11.49 1.39
C ALA A 14 -8.06 -11.85 -0.05
N ILE A 15 -8.98 -12.78 -0.24
CA ILE A 15 -9.52 -13.18 -1.54
C ILE A 15 -10.92 -12.60 -1.71
N ASN A 16 -11.13 -11.85 -2.80
CA ASN A 16 -12.47 -11.41 -3.21
C ASN A 16 -13.01 -12.29 -4.34
N GLN A 17 -12.26 -12.43 -5.43
CA GLN A 17 -12.61 -13.27 -6.58
C GLN A 17 -11.36 -13.92 -7.16
N VAL A 18 -11.51 -15.13 -7.67
CA VAL A 18 -10.50 -15.86 -8.46
C VAL A 18 -11.16 -16.39 -9.72
N THR A 19 -10.49 -16.34 -10.86
CA THR A 19 -11.05 -16.82 -12.14
C THR A 19 -11.21 -18.34 -12.18
N ASP A 20 -10.25 -19.06 -11.60
CA ASP A 20 -10.24 -20.52 -11.41
C ASP A 20 -9.36 -20.84 -10.20
N GLU A 21 -9.99 -21.07 -9.05
CA GLU A 21 -9.28 -21.30 -7.79
C GLU A 21 -8.58 -22.67 -7.77
N GLU A 22 -9.22 -23.70 -8.30
CA GLU A 22 -8.68 -25.06 -8.31
C GLU A 22 -7.45 -25.16 -9.20
N GLY A 23 -7.54 -24.65 -10.44
CA GLY A 23 -6.43 -24.61 -11.35
C GLY A 23 -5.24 -23.76 -10.87
N LEU A 24 -5.52 -22.61 -10.22
CA LEU A 24 -4.48 -21.78 -9.61
C LEU A 24 -3.81 -22.51 -8.44
N ARG A 25 -4.56 -23.19 -7.59
CA ARG A 25 -4.06 -23.98 -6.47
C ARG A 25 -3.13 -25.10 -6.93
N GLU A 26 -3.57 -25.87 -7.91
CA GLU A 26 -2.76 -26.93 -8.50
C GLU A 26 -1.46 -26.40 -9.09
N LEU A 27 -1.54 -25.30 -9.84
CA LEU A 27 -0.37 -24.70 -10.49
C LEU A 27 0.66 -24.19 -9.46
N THR A 28 0.20 -23.45 -8.44
CA THR A 28 1.09 -22.87 -7.40
C THR A 28 1.74 -23.92 -6.50
N GLN A 29 1.12 -25.09 -6.34
CA GLN A 29 1.72 -26.22 -5.62
C GLN A 29 2.73 -27.00 -6.49
N LYS A 30 2.57 -26.96 -7.81
CA LYS A 30 3.38 -27.72 -8.76
C LYS A 30 4.66 -27.00 -9.16
N GLU A 31 4.59 -25.68 -9.38
CA GLU A 31 5.72 -24.91 -9.89
C GLU A 31 5.75 -23.46 -9.36
N SER A 32 6.93 -22.85 -9.46
CA SER A 32 7.09 -21.43 -9.20
C SER A 32 6.62 -20.63 -10.42
N ILE A 33 5.64 -19.75 -10.23
CA ILE A 33 5.09 -18.91 -11.30
C ILE A 33 5.49 -17.46 -11.12
N GLY A 34 5.49 -16.71 -12.21
CA GLY A 34 5.42 -15.25 -12.19
C GLY A 34 4.00 -14.79 -11.86
N LEU A 35 3.90 -13.74 -11.05
CA LEU A 35 2.63 -13.10 -10.75
C LEU A 35 2.83 -11.58 -10.71
N TYR A 36 1.82 -10.81 -11.09
CA TYR A 36 2.00 -9.37 -11.17
C TYR A 36 0.86 -8.54 -10.61
N ALA A 37 1.21 -7.34 -10.18
CA ALA A 37 0.29 -6.24 -9.99
C ALA A 37 0.83 -4.98 -10.70
N GLY A 38 -0.07 -4.18 -11.26
CA GLY A 38 0.25 -2.93 -11.91
C GLY A 38 0.06 -1.73 -10.98
N ILE A 39 0.87 -0.70 -11.19
CA ILE A 39 0.70 0.62 -10.59
C ILE A 39 0.94 1.71 -11.64
N ASP A 40 -0.04 2.57 -11.83
CA ASP A 40 0.12 3.78 -12.64
C ASP A 40 0.88 4.84 -11.83
N PRO A 41 1.99 5.39 -12.36
CA PRO A 41 2.85 6.35 -11.66
C PRO A 41 2.22 7.76 -11.66
N THR A 42 1.00 7.86 -11.13
CA THR A 42 0.23 9.11 -11.05
C THR A 42 0.67 10.06 -9.95
N GLY A 43 1.69 9.69 -9.21
CA GLY A 43 2.35 10.46 -8.17
C GLY A 43 3.75 9.92 -7.91
N ASP A 44 4.55 10.70 -7.22
CA ASP A 44 5.94 10.43 -6.92
C ASP A 44 6.14 9.49 -5.72
N SER A 45 5.06 9.04 -5.08
CA SER A 45 5.08 8.04 -3.99
C SER A 45 3.83 7.19 -4.01
N MET A 46 3.96 5.99 -3.48
CA MET A 46 2.84 5.15 -3.07
C MET A 46 2.29 5.58 -1.70
N HIS A 47 1.04 5.26 -1.45
CA HIS A 47 0.39 5.36 -0.15
C HIS A 47 -0.06 3.97 0.34
N ILE A 48 -0.45 3.86 1.61
CA ILE A 48 -0.82 2.56 2.22
C ILE A 48 -1.92 1.80 1.47
N GLY A 49 -2.81 2.47 0.73
CA GLY A 49 -3.79 1.79 -0.11
C GLY A 49 -3.16 0.97 -1.24
N HIS A 50 -2.01 1.38 -1.75
CA HIS A 50 -1.26 0.61 -2.75
C HIS A 50 -0.58 -0.63 -2.15
N LEU A 51 -0.32 -0.68 -0.83
CA LEU A 51 0.24 -1.86 -0.18
C LEU A 51 -0.65 -3.10 -0.31
N ILE A 52 -1.98 -2.93 -0.40
CA ILE A 52 -2.92 -4.05 -0.37
C ILE A 52 -2.57 -5.14 -1.40
N PRO A 53 -2.53 -4.88 -2.72
CA PRO A 53 -2.13 -5.89 -3.69
C PRO A 53 -0.65 -6.31 -3.53
N PHE A 54 0.23 -5.41 -3.09
CA PHE A 54 1.64 -5.72 -2.91
C PHE A 54 1.91 -6.62 -1.70
N MET A 55 1.09 -6.57 -0.65
CA MET A 55 1.12 -7.55 0.43
C MET A 55 0.81 -8.96 -0.06
N ILE A 56 -0.08 -9.10 -1.03
CA ILE A 56 -0.37 -10.41 -1.64
C ILE A 56 0.85 -10.88 -2.46
N LEU A 57 1.40 -10.03 -3.33
CA LEU A 57 2.62 -10.37 -4.06
C LEU A 57 3.75 -10.80 -3.11
N LYS A 58 3.93 -10.08 -2.00
CA LYS A 58 4.95 -10.42 -1.00
C LYS A 58 4.72 -11.79 -0.37
N ARG A 59 3.47 -12.17 -0.07
CA ARG A 59 3.15 -13.51 0.45
C ARG A 59 3.49 -14.61 -0.55
N PHE A 60 3.17 -14.42 -1.83
CA PHE A 60 3.60 -15.32 -2.89
C PHE A 60 5.11 -15.41 -3.00
N GLN A 61 5.83 -14.28 -2.87
CA GLN A 61 7.30 -14.27 -2.85
C GLN A 61 7.86 -15.12 -1.71
N LEU A 62 7.30 -15.01 -0.52
CA LEU A 62 7.75 -15.74 0.67
C LEU A 62 7.62 -17.27 0.53
N VAL A 63 6.74 -17.74 -0.34
CA VAL A 63 6.58 -19.17 -0.65
C VAL A 63 7.26 -19.58 -1.98
N GLY A 64 8.08 -18.71 -2.56
CA GLY A 64 8.98 -19.02 -3.68
C GLY A 64 8.47 -18.68 -5.07
N HIS A 65 7.36 -17.95 -5.21
CA HIS A 65 6.91 -17.41 -6.50
C HIS A 65 7.61 -16.10 -6.83
N LYS A 66 7.50 -15.63 -8.06
CA LYS A 66 8.27 -14.51 -8.64
C LYS A 66 7.39 -13.27 -8.86
N PRO A 67 7.42 -12.27 -7.96
CA PRO A 67 6.70 -11.03 -8.17
C PRO A 67 7.24 -10.25 -9.37
N VAL A 68 6.31 -9.77 -10.19
CA VAL A 68 6.56 -8.80 -11.25
C VAL A 68 5.73 -7.56 -10.98
N ILE A 69 6.33 -6.40 -11.03
CA ILE A 69 5.66 -5.13 -10.82
C ILE A 69 5.64 -4.37 -12.12
N VAL A 70 4.44 -4.10 -12.61
CA VAL A 70 4.25 -3.30 -13.83
C VAL A 70 4.07 -1.85 -13.42
N VAL A 71 5.00 -1.01 -13.82
CA VAL A 71 4.79 0.43 -13.74
C VAL A 71 4.18 0.91 -15.04
N GLY A 72 3.04 1.56 -14.92
CA GLY A 72 2.23 2.02 -16.05
C GLY A 72 2.78 3.27 -16.73
N GLY A 73 3.99 3.22 -17.29
CA GLY A 73 4.54 4.34 -18.07
C GLY A 73 3.73 4.66 -19.33
N GLY A 74 3.12 3.64 -19.95
CA GLY A 74 2.17 3.78 -21.05
C GLY A 74 0.75 4.09 -20.54
N THR A 75 0.22 3.24 -19.67
CA THR A 75 -1.15 3.35 -19.16
C THR A 75 -1.36 4.55 -18.24
N GLY A 76 -0.34 5.03 -17.53
CA GLY A 76 -0.40 6.23 -16.71
C GLY A 76 -0.66 7.51 -17.50
N SER A 77 -0.32 7.53 -18.79
CA SER A 77 -0.66 8.62 -19.72
C SER A 77 -2.09 8.54 -20.26
N ILE A 78 -2.81 7.43 -20.03
CA ILE A 78 -4.19 7.21 -20.46
C ILE A 78 -5.16 7.40 -19.29
N GLY A 79 -4.85 6.78 -18.15
CA GLY A 79 -5.64 6.84 -16.93
C GLY A 79 -6.70 5.75 -16.82
N ASP A 80 -6.60 4.92 -15.76
CA ASP A 80 -7.59 3.90 -15.43
C ASP A 80 -8.90 4.53 -14.94
N PRO A 81 -10.05 4.24 -15.58
CA PRO A 81 -11.36 4.71 -15.12
C PRO A 81 -11.84 4.00 -13.85
N SER A 82 -11.23 2.87 -13.46
CA SER A 82 -11.67 2.03 -12.35
C SER A 82 -11.71 2.80 -11.01
N GLY A 83 -12.87 2.76 -10.35
CA GLY A 83 -13.08 3.42 -9.06
C GLY A 83 -13.08 4.96 -9.09
N LYS A 84 -13.12 5.60 -10.27
CA LYS A 84 -13.11 7.06 -10.47
C LYS A 84 -14.44 7.57 -11.00
N LYS A 85 -14.80 8.81 -10.61
CA LYS A 85 -15.99 9.50 -11.08
C LYS A 85 -15.72 10.52 -12.20
N SER A 86 -14.45 10.87 -12.42
CA SER A 86 -14.02 11.86 -13.42
C SER A 86 -12.70 11.42 -14.07
N GLU A 87 -12.46 11.92 -15.27
CA GLU A 87 -11.23 11.71 -16.02
C GLU A 87 -10.00 12.25 -15.26
N ARG A 88 -8.87 11.56 -15.37
CA ARG A 88 -7.61 11.98 -14.75
C ARG A 88 -6.94 13.09 -15.56
N GLN A 89 -6.24 13.97 -14.85
CA GLN A 89 -5.32 14.90 -15.48
C GLN A 89 -4.10 14.12 -15.98
N LEU A 90 -3.77 14.29 -17.26
CA LEU A 90 -2.64 13.62 -17.88
C LEU A 90 -1.33 14.22 -17.39
N LEU A 91 -0.36 13.36 -17.07
CA LEU A 91 1.00 13.75 -16.69
C LEU A 91 1.90 13.86 -17.94
N SER A 92 2.96 14.65 -17.86
CA SER A 92 4.02 14.66 -18.87
C SER A 92 4.81 13.33 -18.86
N GLN A 93 5.47 13.00 -19.96
CA GLN A 93 6.31 11.79 -20.00
C GLN A 93 7.51 11.90 -19.05
N GLU A 94 8.04 13.10 -18.85
CA GLU A 94 9.13 13.36 -17.90
C GLU A 94 8.66 13.12 -16.46
N ASP A 95 7.48 13.60 -16.07
CA ASP A 95 6.92 13.35 -14.74
C ASP A 95 6.67 11.85 -14.50
N VAL A 96 6.12 11.17 -15.50
CA VAL A 96 5.91 9.71 -15.46
C VAL A 96 7.24 8.98 -15.26
N ALA A 97 8.28 9.32 -16.02
CA ALA A 97 9.59 8.68 -15.90
C ALA A 97 10.23 8.93 -14.52
N SER A 98 10.13 10.15 -13.99
CA SER A 98 10.60 10.47 -12.64
C SER A 98 9.88 9.67 -11.57
N ASN A 99 8.54 9.57 -11.67
CA ASN A 99 7.73 8.80 -10.74
C ASN A 99 8.04 7.30 -10.78
N VAL A 100 8.33 6.74 -11.97
CA VAL A 100 8.75 5.34 -12.14
C VAL A 100 9.97 5.02 -11.28
N GLU A 101 11.01 5.86 -11.30
CA GLU A 101 12.23 5.61 -10.53
C GLU A 101 11.99 5.69 -9.02
N LYS A 102 11.15 6.61 -8.56
CA LYS A 102 10.77 6.70 -7.14
C LYS A 102 9.98 5.46 -6.67
N ILE A 103 9.02 5.01 -7.49
CA ILE A 103 8.26 3.78 -7.21
C ILE A 103 9.18 2.56 -7.19
N ARG A 104 10.15 2.47 -8.13
CA ARG A 104 11.16 1.41 -8.15
C ARG A 104 11.92 1.34 -6.83
N ALA A 105 12.38 2.48 -6.32
CA ALA A 105 13.12 2.55 -5.07
C ALA A 105 12.27 2.10 -3.87
N GLN A 106 10.98 2.46 -3.83
CA GLN A 106 10.05 2.00 -2.80
C GLN A 106 9.80 0.49 -2.89
N MET A 107 9.63 -0.06 -4.10
CA MET A 107 9.46 -1.50 -4.29
C MET A 107 10.70 -2.29 -3.89
N ALA A 108 11.91 -1.78 -4.14
CA ALA A 108 13.14 -2.43 -3.72
C ALA A 108 13.23 -2.57 -2.18
N LYS A 109 12.74 -1.59 -1.43
CA LYS A 109 12.63 -1.70 0.03
C LYS A 109 11.66 -2.80 0.47
N LEU A 110 10.50 -2.93 -0.18
CA LEU A 110 9.48 -3.91 0.21
C LEU A 110 9.84 -5.35 -0.19
N PHE A 111 10.43 -5.55 -1.36
CA PHE A 111 10.68 -6.89 -1.94
C PHE A 111 12.13 -7.36 -1.83
N GLY A 112 13.07 -6.46 -1.48
CA GLY A 112 14.51 -6.69 -1.60
C GLY A 112 15.00 -6.45 -3.03
N GLU A 113 16.23 -5.94 -3.20
CA GLU A 113 16.77 -5.49 -4.49
C GLU A 113 16.68 -6.52 -5.62
N ASN A 114 16.84 -7.80 -5.30
CA ASN A 114 16.81 -8.91 -6.27
C ASN A 114 15.58 -9.82 -6.10
N GLY A 115 14.61 -9.41 -5.30
CA GLY A 115 13.45 -10.23 -4.94
C GLY A 115 12.25 -10.10 -5.88
N PHE A 116 12.32 -9.24 -6.89
CA PHE A 116 11.24 -8.95 -7.82
C PHE A 116 11.76 -8.48 -9.17
N THR A 117 10.91 -8.55 -10.18
CA THR A 117 11.14 -7.91 -11.49
C THR A 117 10.26 -6.67 -11.58
N ILE A 118 10.82 -5.58 -12.09
CA ILE A 118 10.04 -4.38 -12.40
C ILE A 118 10.15 -4.09 -13.89
N VAL A 119 9.00 -3.84 -14.52
CA VAL A 119 8.90 -3.56 -15.95
C VAL A 119 8.04 -2.31 -16.18
N ASN A 120 8.32 -1.61 -17.28
CA ASN A 120 7.55 -0.46 -17.71
C ASN A 120 6.72 -0.85 -18.94
N ASN A 121 5.41 -0.77 -18.86
CA ASN A 121 4.56 -1.13 -20.00
C ASN A 121 4.68 -0.19 -21.20
N TYR A 122 5.34 0.96 -21.07
CA TYR A 122 5.72 1.81 -22.18
C TYR A 122 6.65 1.10 -23.17
N ASP A 123 7.43 0.10 -22.71
CA ASP A 123 8.38 -0.64 -23.54
C ASP A 123 7.73 -1.43 -24.68
N TRP A 124 6.47 -1.81 -24.52
CA TRP A 124 5.68 -2.47 -25.56
C TRP A 124 4.52 -1.61 -26.05
N LEU A 125 3.77 -0.93 -25.19
CA LEU A 125 2.66 -0.08 -25.61
C LEU A 125 3.13 1.13 -26.41
N GLY A 126 4.23 1.77 -26.03
CA GLY A 126 4.78 2.94 -26.72
C GLY A 126 5.32 2.63 -28.12
N LYS A 127 5.61 1.35 -28.41
CA LYS A 127 6.09 0.90 -29.74
C LYS A 127 4.97 0.38 -30.64
N MET A 128 3.78 0.21 -30.09
CA MET A 128 2.63 -0.34 -30.80
C MET A 128 1.98 0.71 -31.70
N SER A 129 1.86 0.42 -33.00
CA SER A 129 1.12 1.29 -33.88
C SER A 129 -0.39 1.16 -33.66
N LEU A 130 -1.14 2.24 -33.89
CA LEU A 130 -2.60 2.23 -33.81
C LEU A 130 -3.22 1.14 -34.68
N LEU A 131 -2.76 1.00 -35.93
CA LEU A 131 -3.27 -0.03 -36.85
C LEU A 131 -2.91 -1.43 -36.38
N GLY A 132 -1.72 -1.63 -35.83
CA GLY A 132 -1.31 -2.90 -35.24
C GLY A 132 -2.21 -3.29 -34.07
N MET A 133 -2.43 -2.38 -33.14
CA MET A 133 -3.32 -2.60 -31.98
C MET A 133 -4.73 -2.99 -32.43
N LEU A 134 -5.34 -2.23 -33.35
CA LEU A 134 -6.70 -2.50 -33.84
C LEU A 134 -6.79 -3.84 -34.58
N ARG A 135 -5.82 -4.16 -35.45
CA ARG A 135 -5.82 -5.37 -36.27
C ARG A 135 -5.54 -6.62 -35.43
N ASP A 136 -4.54 -6.58 -34.57
CA ASP A 136 -4.01 -7.79 -33.94
C ASP A 136 -4.75 -8.09 -32.62
N TYR A 137 -5.11 -7.06 -31.86
CA TYR A 137 -5.79 -7.18 -30.56
C TYR A 137 -7.23 -6.71 -30.60
N GLY A 138 -7.53 -5.55 -31.20
CA GLY A 138 -8.87 -4.92 -31.14
C GLY A 138 -10.01 -5.83 -31.56
N LYS A 139 -9.82 -6.65 -32.59
CA LYS A 139 -10.81 -7.64 -33.08
C LYS A 139 -11.16 -8.74 -32.07
N LEU A 140 -10.33 -8.94 -31.03
CA LEU A 140 -10.52 -9.97 -30.01
C LEU A 140 -11.41 -9.49 -28.86
N PHE A 141 -11.71 -8.19 -28.79
CA PHE A 141 -12.56 -7.58 -27.78
C PHE A 141 -13.96 -7.29 -28.32
N SER A 142 -14.97 -7.82 -27.65
CA SER A 142 -16.37 -7.51 -27.97
C SER A 142 -16.78 -6.20 -27.31
N ILE A 143 -17.24 -5.23 -28.08
CA ILE A 143 -17.77 -3.95 -27.55
C ILE A 143 -18.89 -4.20 -26.54
N ASN A 144 -19.81 -5.13 -26.80
CA ASN A 144 -20.90 -5.43 -25.87
C ASN A 144 -20.37 -5.95 -24.53
N THR A 145 -19.36 -6.82 -24.54
CA THR A 145 -18.74 -7.32 -23.32
C THR A 145 -18.00 -6.21 -22.56
N MET A 146 -17.30 -5.34 -23.29
CA MET A 146 -16.58 -4.21 -22.69
C MET A 146 -17.55 -3.20 -22.02
N LEU A 147 -18.68 -2.89 -22.69
CA LEU A 147 -19.71 -1.99 -22.16
C LEU A 147 -20.43 -2.56 -20.92
N ALA A 148 -20.55 -3.89 -20.84
CA ALA A 148 -21.22 -4.58 -19.73
C ALA A 148 -20.34 -4.68 -18.45
N LYS A 149 -19.06 -4.33 -18.52
CA LYS A 149 -18.20 -4.33 -17.31
C LYS A 149 -18.64 -3.23 -16.36
N ASP A 150 -18.79 -3.53 -15.06
CA ASP A 150 -19.31 -2.62 -14.03
C ASP A 150 -18.59 -1.26 -14.01
N VAL A 151 -17.27 -1.27 -14.18
CA VAL A 151 -16.46 -0.06 -14.25
C VAL A 151 -16.84 0.85 -15.40
N VAL A 152 -17.16 0.28 -16.58
CA VAL A 152 -17.59 1.02 -17.75
C VAL A 152 -19.06 1.39 -17.63
N ALA A 153 -19.92 0.45 -17.27
CA ALA A 153 -21.36 0.65 -17.13
C ALA A 153 -21.69 1.80 -16.17
N SER A 154 -21.00 1.88 -15.04
CA SER A 154 -21.16 2.95 -14.05
C SER A 154 -20.76 4.35 -14.54
N ARG A 155 -19.97 4.43 -15.62
CA ARG A 155 -19.48 5.68 -16.21
C ARG A 155 -20.24 6.11 -17.46
N LEU A 156 -21.07 5.22 -18.06
CA LEU A 156 -21.78 5.52 -19.32
C LEU A 156 -22.70 6.73 -19.19
N GLU A 157 -23.41 6.87 -18.06
CA GLU A 157 -24.32 8.00 -17.83
C GLU A 157 -23.57 9.32 -17.61
N ALA A 158 -22.44 9.27 -16.90
CA ALA A 158 -21.61 10.44 -16.62
C ALA A 158 -20.70 10.82 -17.81
N GLY A 159 -20.60 9.94 -18.80
CA GLY A 159 -19.67 10.02 -19.91
C GLY A 159 -18.31 9.36 -19.60
N ILE A 160 -17.82 8.57 -20.56
CA ILE A 160 -16.48 7.98 -20.56
C ILE A 160 -15.82 8.33 -21.90
N SER A 161 -14.59 8.82 -21.87
CA SER A 161 -13.85 9.09 -23.11
C SER A 161 -13.45 7.78 -23.79
N PHE A 162 -13.24 7.84 -25.11
CA PHE A 162 -12.70 6.69 -25.84
C PHE A 162 -11.34 6.26 -25.29
N THR A 163 -10.54 7.21 -24.83
CA THR A 163 -9.23 6.99 -24.20
C THR A 163 -9.39 6.12 -22.94
N GLU A 164 -10.21 6.54 -21.98
CA GLU A 164 -10.48 5.75 -20.77
C GLU A 164 -11.12 4.38 -21.10
N PHE A 165 -12.04 4.34 -22.07
CA PHE A 165 -12.69 3.09 -22.48
C PHE A 165 -11.71 2.05 -23.01
N THR A 166 -10.65 2.48 -23.71
CA THR A 166 -9.62 1.57 -24.24
C THR A 166 -8.64 1.07 -23.20
N TYR A 167 -8.58 1.64 -22.00
CA TYR A 167 -7.66 1.24 -20.93
C TYR A 167 -7.71 -0.26 -20.66
N GLN A 168 -8.90 -0.86 -20.61
CA GLN A 168 -9.08 -2.29 -20.37
C GLN A 168 -8.40 -3.18 -21.45
N ILE A 169 -8.22 -2.68 -22.69
CA ILE A 169 -7.49 -3.37 -23.75
C ILE A 169 -5.99 -3.29 -23.46
N LEU A 170 -5.48 -2.14 -23.07
CA LEU A 170 -4.06 -1.92 -22.79
C LEU A 170 -3.59 -2.80 -21.63
N GLN A 171 -4.36 -2.87 -20.54
CA GLN A 171 -4.04 -3.73 -19.40
C GLN A 171 -4.13 -5.22 -19.76
N ALA A 172 -5.03 -5.63 -20.64
CA ALA A 172 -5.10 -6.99 -21.13
C ALA A 172 -3.86 -7.35 -21.97
N ILE A 173 -3.36 -6.41 -22.78
CA ILE A 173 -2.12 -6.58 -23.54
C ILE A 173 -0.93 -6.67 -22.57
N ASP A 174 -0.89 -5.89 -21.50
CA ASP A 174 0.15 -6.02 -20.47
C ASP A 174 0.22 -7.44 -19.92
N PHE A 175 -0.91 -8.05 -19.56
CA PHE A 175 -0.91 -9.42 -19.06
C PHE A 175 -0.40 -10.41 -20.10
N TYR A 176 -0.82 -10.27 -21.37
CA TYR A 176 -0.34 -11.13 -22.46
C TYR A 176 1.17 -11.00 -22.71
N GLU A 177 1.72 -9.78 -22.72
CA GLU A 177 3.15 -9.55 -22.87
C GLU A 177 3.96 -10.15 -21.70
N LEU A 178 3.48 -9.99 -20.47
CA LEU A 178 4.11 -10.57 -19.29
C LEU A 178 3.99 -12.10 -19.24
N TYR A 179 2.88 -12.65 -19.72
CA TYR A 179 2.69 -14.09 -19.85
C TYR A 179 3.79 -14.70 -20.73
N GLN A 180 4.14 -14.02 -21.83
CA GLN A 180 5.16 -14.49 -22.75
C GLN A 180 6.59 -14.23 -22.28
N ARG A 181 6.85 -13.05 -21.71
CA ARG A 181 8.22 -12.60 -21.43
C ARG A 181 8.71 -12.98 -20.03
N GLU A 182 7.83 -12.94 -19.02
CA GLU A 182 8.19 -13.05 -17.61
C GLU A 182 7.59 -14.30 -16.94
N HIS A 183 7.06 -15.23 -17.73
CA HIS A 183 6.40 -16.43 -17.21
C HIS A 183 5.30 -16.12 -16.19
N VAL A 184 4.65 -14.97 -16.32
CA VAL A 184 3.54 -14.56 -15.46
C VAL A 184 2.31 -15.40 -15.77
N ARG A 185 1.69 -15.94 -14.70
CA ARG A 185 0.49 -16.77 -14.80
C ARG A 185 -0.68 -16.20 -13.99
N LEU A 186 -0.41 -15.26 -13.10
CA LEU A 186 -1.41 -14.68 -12.21
C LEU A 186 -1.34 -13.16 -12.22
N GLN A 187 -2.47 -12.50 -12.46
CA GLN A 187 -2.65 -11.07 -12.24
C GLN A 187 -3.39 -10.82 -10.94
N ILE A 188 -2.89 -9.88 -10.12
CA ILE A 188 -3.49 -9.46 -8.85
C ILE A 188 -3.89 -8.00 -8.93
N GLY A 189 -5.08 -7.66 -8.40
CA GLY A 189 -5.56 -6.29 -8.30
C GLY A 189 -6.62 -6.12 -7.22
N GLY A 190 -7.08 -4.89 -7.01
CA GLY A 190 -8.26 -4.61 -6.19
C GLY A 190 -9.55 -5.15 -6.83
N SER A 191 -10.64 -5.22 -6.07
CA SER A 191 -11.94 -5.69 -6.58
C SER A 191 -12.45 -4.86 -7.77
N ASP A 192 -12.09 -3.60 -7.85
CA ASP A 192 -12.38 -2.70 -8.98
C ASP A 192 -11.64 -3.06 -10.27
N GLN A 193 -10.60 -3.90 -10.18
CA GLN A 193 -9.80 -4.36 -11.32
C GLN A 193 -10.34 -5.64 -11.97
N TRP A 194 -11.38 -6.27 -11.44
CA TRP A 194 -11.88 -7.56 -11.92
C TRP A 194 -12.17 -7.58 -13.43
N GLY A 195 -12.80 -6.52 -13.93
CA GLY A 195 -13.12 -6.39 -15.35
C GLY A 195 -11.87 -6.35 -16.24
N ASN A 196 -10.84 -5.60 -15.84
CA ASN A 196 -9.59 -5.50 -16.57
C ASN A 196 -8.81 -6.83 -16.52
N ILE A 197 -8.73 -7.46 -15.35
CA ILE A 197 -8.05 -8.74 -15.13
C ILE A 197 -8.66 -9.84 -16.00
N THR A 198 -9.99 -9.99 -15.99
CA THR A 198 -10.67 -11.01 -16.80
C THR A 198 -10.49 -10.80 -18.29
N ASN A 199 -10.38 -9.55 -18.76
CA ASN A 199 -10.03 -9.28 -20.15
C ASN A 199 -8.63 -9.77 -20.53
N GLY A 200 -7.66 -9.68 -19.60
CA GLY A 200 -6.32 -10.20 -19.81
C GLY A 200 -6.29 -11.73 -19.89
N VAL A 201 -6.98 -12.41 -18.98
CA VAL A 201 -7.13 -13.88 -19.03
C VAL A 201 -7.78 -14.32 -20.33
N ASP A 202 -8.88 -13.66 -20.73
CA ASP A 202 -9.60 -13.97 -21.99
C ASP A 202 -8.73 -13.73 -23.23
N LEU A 203 -7.93 -12.67 -23.23
CA LEU A 203 -6.99 -12.39 -24.32
C LEU A 203 -5.94 -13.50 -24.48
N ILE A 204 -5.34 -13.96 -23.36
CA ILE A 204 -4.38 -15.05 -23.36
C ILE A 204 -5.02 -16.33 -23.91
N HIS A 205 -6.23 -16.67 -23.44
CA HIS A 205 -6.96 -17.83 -23.93
C HIS A 205 -7.25 -17.77 -25.44
N LYS A 206 -7.51 -16.59 -25.99
CA LYS A 206 -7.73 -16.40 -27.44
C LYS A 206 -6.48 -16.45 -28.28
N LEU A 207 -5.34 -16.01 -27.74
CA LEU A 207 -4.09 -15.90 -28.49
C LEU A 207 -3.17 -17.12 -28.36
N ILE A 208 -3.22 -17.82 -27.21
CA ILE A 208 -2.34 -18.96 -26.91
C ILE A 208 -3.11 -20.27 -27.05
N ALA A 209 -3.99 -20.56 -26.10
CA ALA A 209 -4.86 -21.73 -26.08
C ALA A 209 -5.99 -21.53 -25.07
N SER A 210 -7.14 -22.14 -25.29
CA SER A 210 -8.31 -22.00 -24.42
C SER A 210 -8.09 -22.53 -22.98
N ASP A 211 -7.09 -23.37 -22.77
CA ASP A 211 -6.67 -23.96 -21.51
C ASP A 211 -5.30 -23.43 -21.03
N ALA A 212 -4.81 -22.35 -21.63
CA ALA A 212 -3.54 -21.72 -21.21
C ALA A 212 -3.64 -21.30 -19.73
N PRO A 213 -2.67 -21.63 -18.86
CA PRO A 213 -2.72 -21.34 -17.44
C PRO A 213 -2.52 -19.83 -17.20
N ALA A 214 -3.63 -19.10 -17.19
CA ALA A 214 -3.70 -17.67 -16.92
C ALA A 214 -4.81 -17.40 -15.91
N PHE A 215 -4.48 -16.77 -14.80
CA PHE A 215 -5.38 -16.60 -13.65
C PHE A 215 -5.46 -15.14 -13.22
N GLY A 216 -6.61 -14.78 -12.65
CA GLY A 216 -6.85 -13.51 -12.02
C GLY A 216 -7.30 -13.70 -10.58
N LEU A 217 -6.77 -12.88 -9.68
CA LEU A 217 -7.17 -12.82 -8.28
C LEU A 217 -7.41 -11.35 -7.89
N THR A 218 -8.55 -11.08 -7.27
CA THR A 218 -8.79 -9.76 -6.69
C THR A 218 -8.85 -9.82 -5.18
N VAL A 219 -8.38 -8.72 -4.57
CA VAL A 219 -8.48 -8.49 -3.13
C VAL A 219 -9.68 -7.60 -2.84
N PRO A 220 -10.34 -7.76 -1.68
CA PRO A 220 -11.47 -6.93 -1.31
C PRO A 220 -11.05 -5.47 -1.10
N LEU A 221 -11.99 -4.56 -1.35
CA LEU A 221 -11.82 -3.16 -0.98
C LEU A 221 -11.80 -3.04 0.55
N LEU A 222 -10.69 -2.55 1.10
CA LEU A 222 -10.60 -2.32 2.53
C LEU A 222 -11.37 -1.05 2.92
N LEU A 223 -12.38 -1.26 3.75
CA LEU A 223 -13.13 -0.22 4.43
C LEU A 223 -12.84 -0.29 5.93
N LYS A 224 -12.82 0.86 6.59
CA LYS A 224 -12.87 0.96 8.05
C LYS A 224 -14.25 0.56 8.57
N SER A 225 -14.35 0.28 9.85
CA SER A 225 -15.63 -0.05 10.51
C SER A 225 -16.67 1.07 10.42
N ASP A 226 -16.24 2.32 10.23
CA ASP A 226 -17.11 3.49 9.97
C ASP A 226 -17.57 3.60 8.50
N GLY A 227 -17.21 2.66 7.65
CA GLY A 227 -17.55 2.63 6.21
C GLY A 227 -16.67 3.51 5.32
N THR A 228 -15.72 4.23 5.87
CA THR A 228 -14.80 5.06 5.09
C THR A 228 -13.70 4.22 4.44
N LYS A 229 -13.17 4.69 3.30
CA LYS A 229 -12.08 4.00 2.61
C LYS A 229 -10.81 4.04 3.45
N PHE A 230 -10.17 2.87 3.59
CA PHE A 230 -8.87 2.75 4.25
C PHE A 230 -7.80 3.54 3.49
N GLY A 231 -6.83 4.10 4.23
CA GLY A 231 -5.67 4.78 3.66
C GLY A 231 -5.82 6.29 3.49
N LYS A 232 -6.97 6.86 3.90
CA LYS A 232 -7.16 8.30 3.97
C LYS A 232 -7.40 8.75 5.41
N THR A 233 -6.78 9.85 5.79
CA THR A 233 -7.00 10.58 7.05
C THR A 233 -7.60 11.94 6.73
N GLU A 234 -8.00 12.71 7.74
CA GLU A 234 -8.37 14.13 7.56
C GLU A 234 -7.23 14.96 6.95
N GLY A 235 -5.96 14.57 7.20
CA GLY A 235 -4.76 15.18 6.63
C GLY A 235 -4.40 14.70 5.21
N GLY A 236 -5.16 13.76 4.62
CA GLY A 236 -4.88 13.23 3.28
C GLY A 236 -4.44 11.76 3.26
N ALA A 237 -3.66 11.37 2.26
CA ALA A 237 -3.14 10.02 2.13
C ALA A 237 -1.93 9.80 3.07
N VAL A 238 -1.82 8.59 3.63
CA VAL A 238 -0.62 8.15 4.37
C VAL A 238 0.36 7.54 3.37
N TRP A 239 1.49 8.23 3.18
CA TRP A 239 2.47 7.91 2.15
C TRP A 239 3.51 6.90 2.65
N LEU A 240 4.10 6.15 1.72
CA LEU A 240 5.24 5.26 2.01
C LEU A 240 6.58 6.01 1.95
N ASP A 241 6.58 7.23 1.43
CA ASP A 241 7.74 8.10 1.38
C ASP A 241 7.92 8.79 2.75
N PRO A 242 9.06 8.61 3.44
CA PRO A 242 9.31 9.21 4.75
C PRO A 242 9.40 10.76 4.71
N GLU A 243 9.61 11.36 3.55
CA GLU A 243 9.60 12.82 3.39
C GLU A 243 8.17 13.39 3.35
N LYS A 244 7.16 12.56 3.02
CA LYS A 244 5.74 12.95 2.96
C LYS A 244 4.93 12.55 4.19
N THR A 245 5.23 11.39 4.75
CA THR A 245 4.69 10.89 6.01
C THR A 245 5.87 10.31 6.77
N THR A 246 6.28 10.99 7.82
CA THR A 246 7.43 10.54 8.63
C THR A 246 7.18 9.14 9.21
N PRO A 247 8.21 8.34 9.48
CA PRO A 247 8.03 7.03 10.11
C PRO A 247 7.27 7.09 11.44
N PHE A 248 7.41 8.20 12.18
CA PHE A 248 6.65 8.43 13.39
C PHE A 248 5.14 8.61 13.11
N GLU A 249 4.77 9.48 12.17
CA GLU A 249 3.37 9.67 11.76
C GLU A 249 2.77 8.39 11.17
N PHE A 250 3.58 7.64 10.41
CA PHE A 250 3.21 6.34 9.85
C PHE A 250 2.95 5.32 10.97
N TYR A 251 3.82 5.23 11.97
CA TYR A 251 3.64 4.39 13.14
C TYR A 251 2.38 4.79 13.93
N GLN A 252 2.17 6.09 14.17
CA GLN A 252 0.98 6.61 14.85
C GLN A 252 -0.31 6.29 14.13
N PHE A 253 -0.31 6.32 12.80
CA PHE A 253 -1.48 5.92 12.01
C PHE A 253 -1.92 4.49 12.36
N TRP A 254 -0.99 3.55 12.39
CA TRP A 254 -1.30 2.15 12.71
C TRP A 254 -1.62 1.94 14.18
N LEU A 255 -0.89 2.61 15.07
CA LEU A 255 -1.16 2.57 16.50
C LEU A 255 -2.57 3.07 16.83
N ASN A 256 -3.09 4.04 16.09
CA ASN A 256 -4.42 4.61 16.28
C ASN A 256 -5.55 3.85 15.57
N THR A 257 -5.28 2.65 15.05
CA THR A 257 -6.32 1.79 14.48
C THR A 257 -7.41 1.49 15.53
N ALA A 258 -8.67 1.59 15.13
CA ALA A 258 -9.80 1.27 16.00
C ALA A 258 -9.78 -0.22 16.41
N ASP A 259 -10.26 -0.52 17.61
CA ASP A 259 -10.32 -1.91 18.12
C ASP A 259 -11.12 -2.83 17.19
N ALA A 260 -12.19 -2.31 16.58
CA ALA A 260 -13.00 -3.06 15.62
C ALA A 260 -12.29 -3.38 14.29
N ASP A 261 -11.21 -2.66 13.96
CA ASP A 261 -10.50 -2.81 12.69
C ASP A 261 -9.17 -3.54 12.84
N VAL A 262 -8.57 -3.59 14.04
CA VAL A 262 -7.19 -4.02 14.23
C VAL A 262 -6.94 -5.46 13.80
N GLU A 263 -7.87 -6.40 14.08
CA GLU A 263 -7.75 -7.79 13.62
C GLU A 263 -7.64 -7.87 12.09
N LYS A 264 -8.52 -7.17 11.41
CA LYS A 264 -8.52 -7.11 9.94
C LYS A 264 -7.20 -6.52 9.43
N MET A 265 -6.69 -5.46 10.05
CA MET A 265 -5.43 -4.84 9.65
C MET A 265 -4.23 -5.75 9.91
N LEU A 266 -4.20 -6.49 11.04
CA LEU A 266 -3.19 -7.51 11.33
C LEU A 266 -3.18 -8.60 10.25
N LYS A 267 -4.34 -9.13 9.87
CA LYS A 267 -4.47 -10.13 8.81
C LYS A 267 -3.91 -9.64 7.47
N PHE A 268 -4.23 -8.40 7.08
CA PHE A 268 -3.85 -7.86 5.78
C PHE A 268 -2.40 -7.40 5.70
N PHE A 269 -1.91 -6.67 6.70
CA PHE A 269 -0.67 -5.89 6.61
C PHE A 269 0.51 -6.47 7.39
N THR A 270 0.32 -7.62 8.07
CA THR A 270 1.42 -8.29 8.78
C THR A 270 1.65 -9.70 8.25
N PHE A 271 2.83 -10.26 8.56
CA PHE A 271 3.17 -11.65 8.26
C PHE A 271 3.02 -12.56 9.50
N LEU A 272 2.37 -12.07 10.55
CA LEU A 272 2.06 -12.83 11.74
C LEU A 272 1.23 -14.08 11.40
N THR A 273 1.45 -15.14 12.14
CA THR A 273 0.68 -16.38 12.02
C THR A 273 -0.76 -16.21 12.53
N GLN A 274 -1.62 -17.15 12.18
CA GLN A 274 -3.00 -17.18 12.67
C GLN A 274 -3.07 -17.21 14.20
N ASP A 275 -2.19 -18.00 14.85
CA ASP A 275 -2.15 -18.14 16.30
C ASP A 275 -1.68 -16.82 16.97
N GLU A 276 -0.63 -16.17 16.45
CA GLU A 276 -0.18 -14.86 16.97
C GLU A 276 -1.28 -13.80 16.89
N ILE A 277 -2.03 -13.76 15.78
CA ILE A 277 -3.15 -12.81 15.63
C ILE A 277 -4.28 -13.17 16.59
N ALA A 278 -4.61 -14.46 16.74
CA ALA A 278 -5.65 -14.90 17.68
C ALA A 278 -5.30 -14.53 19.12
N ASP A 279 -4.04 -14.68 19.53
CA ASP A 279 -3.57 -14.28 20.86
C ASP A 279 -3.70 -12.78 21.10
N LEU A 280 -3.31 -11.95 20.11
CA LEU A 280 -3.45 -10.50 20.16
C LEU A 280 -4.92 -10.05 20.26
N VAL A 281 -5.83 -10.70 19.52
CA VAL A 281 -7.26 -10.41 19.57
C VAL A 281 -7.88 -10.86 20.90
N ALA A 282 -7.42 -12.00 21.45
CA ALA A 282 -7.85 -12.47 22.77
C ALA A 282 -7.38 -11.52 23.89
N ASP A 283 -6.17 -10.98 23.79
CA ASP A 283 -5.66 -9.95 24.72
C ASP A 283 -6.45 -8.65 24.59
N LEU A 284 -6.70 -8.17 23.38
CA LEU A 284 -7.52 -6.98 23.13
C LEU A 284 -8.90 -7.09 23.79
N SER A 285 -9.53 -8.24 23.73
CA SER A 285 -10.84 -8.47 24.35
C SER A 285 -10.81 -8.38 25.87
N LYS A 286 -9.66 -8.63 26.50
CA LYS A 286 -9.47 -8.58 27.96
C LYS A 286 -8.94 -7.24 28.45
N ASN A 287 -8.10 -6.60 27.66
CA ASN A 287 -7.36 -5.39 28.06
C ASN A 287 -7.18 -4.43 26.86
N ALA A 288 -8.27 -3.91 26.32
CA ALA A 288 -8.27 -2.99 25.19
C ALA A 288 -7.40 -1.72 25.44
N SER A 289 -7.34 -1.25 26.69
CA SER A 289 -6.58 -0.05 27.06
C SER A 289 -5.06 -0.20 26.89
N ALA A 290 -4.53 -1.42 26.92
CA ALA A 290 -3.10 -1.69 26.71
C ALA A 290 -2.68 -1.52 25.24
N ARG A 291 -3.63 -1.61 24.28
CA ARG A 291 -3.42 -1.44 22.84
C ARG A 291 -2.30 -2.33 22.27
N ASN A 292 -2.11 -3.52 22.83
CA ASN A 292 -1.03 -4.43 22.42
C ASN A 292 -1.16 -4.87 20.95
N ALA A 293 -2.40 -5.14 20.49
CA ALA A 293 -2.67 -5.50 19.10
C ALA A 293 -2.32 -4.36 18.13
N GLN A 294 -2.69 -3.12 18.45
CA GLN A 294 -2.36 -1.94 17.66
C GLN A 294 -0.87 -1.63 17.69
N ARG A 295 -0.21 -1.81 18.82
CA ARG A 295 1.24 -1.65 18.94
C ARG A 295 1.97 -2.65 18.06
N ARG A 296 1.60 -3.93 18.13
CA ARG A 296 2.18 -4.96 17.27
C ARG A 296 1.94 -4.67 15.79
N LEU A 297 0.74 -4.24 15.41
CA LEU A 297 0.43 -3.82 14.05
C LEU A 297 1.35 -2.68 13.59
N ALA A 298 1.51 -1.65 14.41
CA ALA A 298 2.35 -0.50 14.09
C ALA A 298 3.83 -0.90 13.95
N GLN A 299 4.34 -1.76 14.84
CA GLN A 299 5.69 -2.30 14.77
C GLN A 299 5.92 -3.07 13.46
N GLU A 300 5.08 -4.06 13.15
CA GLU A 300 5.22 -4.91 11.97
C GLU A 300 5.19 -4.11 10.66
N VAL A 301 4.20 -3.22 10.52
CA VAL A 301 4.03 -2.50 9.25
C VAL A 301 5.08 -1.40 9.10
N THR A 302 5.46 -0.72 10.17
CA THR A 302 6.54 0.29 10.10
C THR A 302 7.89 -0.36 9.82
N THR A 303 8.19 -1.50 10.43
CA THR A 303 9.38 -2.29 10.11
C THR A 303 9.41 -2.71 8.64
N PHE A 304 8.29 -3.20 8.13
CA PHE A 304 8.20 -3.66 6.74
C PHE A 304 8.43 -2.54 5.73
N VAL A 305 7.95 -1.32 5.99
CA VAL A 305 8.01 -0.19 5.05
C VAL A 305 9.26 0.66 5.24
N HIS A 306 9.65 0.92 6.48
CA HIS A 306 10.70 1.89 6.83
C HIS A 306 11.95 1.26 7.45
N GLY A 307 11.88 -0.01 7.85
CA GLY A 307 12.97 -0.74 8.50
C GLY A 307 12.93 -0.65 10.03
N GLU A 308 13.75 -1.51 10.67
CA GLU A 308 13.78 -1.67 12.14
C GLU A 308 14.21 -0.41 12.87
N GLU A 309 15.23 0.30 12.37
CA GLU A 309 15.74 1.53 12.98
C GLU A 309 14.69 2.63 13.04
N ALA A 310 13.99 2.86 11.92
CA ALA A 310 12.92 3.86 11.85
C ALA A 310 11.72 3.47 12.73
N MET A 311 11.38 2.19 12.81
CA MET A 311 10.34 1.68 13.70
C MET A 311 10.72 1.90 15.18
N HIS A 312 11.95 1.52 15.56
CA HIS A 312 12.43 1.72 16.93
C HIS A 312 12.41 3.21 17.32
N THR A 313 12.90 4.08 16.44
CA THR A 313 12.82 5.54 16.59
C THR A 313 11.39 6.01 16.87
N ALA A 314 10.43 5.56 16.04
CA ALA A 314 9.03 5.93 16.18
C ALA A 314 8.42 5.42 17.50
N GLU A 315 8.81 4.24 17.94
CA GLU A 315 8.35 3.66 19.22
C GLU A 315 8.90 4.42 20.43
N VAL A 316 10.19 4.75 20.45
CA VAL A 316 10.82 5.59 21.50
C VAL A 316 10.11 6.94 21.59
N MET A 317 9.92 7.62 20.45
CA MET A 317 9.18 8.89 20.39
C MET A 317 7.75 8.74 20.96
N THR A 318 7.06 7.67 20.61
CA THR A 318 5.70 7.39 21.10
C THR A 318 5.67 7.22 22.60
N ASN A 319 6.60 6.45 23.15
CA ASN A 319 6.69 6.17 24.58
C ASN A 319 7.03 7.44 25.39
N VAL A 320 7.85 8.32 24.85
CA VAL A 320 8.20 9.60 25.48
C VAL A 320 7.07 10.62 25.38
N LEU A 321 6.47 10.79 24.20
CA LEU A 321 5.48 11.82 23.96
C LEU A 321 4.09 11.50 24.57
N PHE A 322 3.72 10.22 24.57
CA PHE A 322 2.38 9.76 24.94
C PHE A 322 2.35 8.70 26.05
N GLY A 323 3.50 8.11 26.36
CA GLY A 323 3.66 7.12 27.40
C GLY A 323 4.05 7.74 28.75
N ASN A 324 4.41 6.88 29.68
CA ASN A 324 4.97 7.26 30.98
C ASN A 324 6.48 6.96 31.03
N ALA A 325 7.16 7.01 29.87
CA ALA A 325 8.60 6.80 29.86
C ALA A 325 9.27 7.95 30.63
N ASP A 326 10.11 7.59 31.59
CA ASP A 326 10.96 8.55 32.29
C ASP A 326 12.10 8.95 31.32
N VAL A 327 12.05 10.20 30.87
CA VAL A 327 13.07 10.74 29.94
C VAL A 327 14.48 10.62 30.53
N ALA A 328 14.62 10.60 31.86
CA ALA A 328 15.90 10.41 32.52
C ALA A 328 16.50 8.98 32.34
N THR A 329 15.69 8.02 31.92
CA THR A 329 16.14 6.63 31.65
C THR A 329 16.54 6.38 30.22
N LEU A 330 16.33 7.37 29.33
CA LEU A 330 16.69 7.23 27.92
C LEU A 330 18.19 7.12 27.72
N THR A 331 18.59 6.29 26.79
CA THR A 331 19.97 6.21 26.32
C THR A 331 20.38 7.48 25.56
N THR A 332 21.66 7.72 25.44
CA THR A 332 22.19 8.86 24.66
C THR A 332 21.70 8.83 23.21
N GLU A 333 21.55 7.63 22.63
CA GLU A 333 21.07 7.41 21.28
C GLU A 333 19.58 7.79 21.16
N GLU A 334 18.75 7.36 22.11
CA GLU A 334 17.32 7.71 22.15
C GLU A 334 17.10 9.21 22.35
N VAL A 335 17.92 9.87 23.18
CA VAL A 335 17.88 11.34 23.34
C VAL A 335 18.27 12.04 22.05
N ALA A 336 19.29 11.55 21.31
CA ALA A 336 19.68 12.12 20.03
C ALA A 336 18.56 11.96 18.97
N VAL A 337 17.89 10.80 18.95
CA VAL A 337 16.73 10.53 18.11
C VAL A 337 15.61 11.52 18.41
N LEU A 338 15.25 11.71 19.68
CA LEU A 338 14.23 12.69 20.08
C LEU A 338 14.62 14.09 19.63
N ALA A 339 15.82 14.54 19.94
CA ALA A 339 16.30 15.87 19.59
C ALA A 339 16.29 16.14 18.07
N GLY A 340 16.46 15.10 17.26
CA GLY A 340 16.39 15.22 15.80
C GLY A 340 14.94 15.26 15.23
N ASN A 341 13.95 14.85 16.00
CA ASN A 341 12.57 14.67 15.52
C ASN A 341 11.51 15.55 16.24
N VAL A 342 11.90 16.25 17.30
CA VAL A 342 11.00 17.18 18.01
C VAL A 342 11.61 18.59 18.02
N PRO A 343 10.79 19.65 18.11
CA PRO A 343 11.32 21.00 18.27
C PRO A 343 12.25 21.07 19.47
N THR A 344 13.50 21.45 19.24
CA THR A 344 14.52 21.58 20.27
C THR A 344 14.82 23.04 20.57
N PHE A 345 15.07 23.33 21.82
CA PHE A 345 15.45 24.67 22.29
C PHE A 345 16.70 24.54 23.18
N THR A 346 17.73 25.30 22.84
CA THR A 346 18.99 25.30 23.61
C THR A 346 18.95 26.39 24.68
N ILE A 347 19.30 26.03 25.90
CA ILE A 347 19.45 26.97 27.01
C ILE A 347 20.91 27.11 27.40
N ASP A 348 21.36 28.35 27.57
CA ASP A 348 22.73 28.65 27.99
C ASP A 348 22.90 28.60 29.53
N ASN A 349 21.79 28.65 30.26
CA ASN A 349 21.76 28.67 31.74
C ASN A 349 20.88 27.52 32.23
N THR A 350 21.49 26.53 32.88
CA THR A 350 20.80 25.39 33.48
C THR A 350 19.96 25.72 34.72
N GLU A 351 20.12 26.93 35.29
CA GLU A 351 19.36 27.40 36.46
C GLU A 351 18.14 28.25 36.06
N ILE A 352 17.65 28.14 34.84
CA ILE A 352 16.47 28.84 34.35
C ILE A 352 15.21 28.36 35.06
N GLY A 353 14.40 29.31 35.56
CA GLY A 353 13.11 28.98 36.18
C GLY A 353 12.10 28.45 35.17
N LEU A 354 11.23 27.49 35.56
CA LEU A 354 10.27 26.83 34.68
C LEU A 354 9.41 27.82 33.87
N LEU A 355 8.92 28.92 34.48
CA LEU A 355 8.13 29.90 33.74
C LEU A 355 8.93 30.66 32.68
N ASP A 356 10.19 30.93 32.99
CA ASP A 356 11.11 31.57 32.04
C ASP A 356 11.45 30.60 30.90
N LEU A 357 11.66 29.33 31.21
CA LEU A 357 11.91 28.28 30.20
C LEU A 357 10.72 28.16 29.24
N VAL A 358 9.49 28.10 29.76
CA VAL A 358 8.27 27.99 28.92
C VAL A 358 8.11 29.19 27.98
N VAL A 359 8.46 30.40 28.46
CA VAL A 359 8.42 31.60 27.61
C VAL A 359 9.58 31.62 26.62
N ALA A 360 10.80 31.28 27.03
CA ALA A 360 11.98 31.25 26.17
C ALA A 360 11.87 30.23 25.07
N ALA A 361 11.27 29.06 25.35
CA ALA A 361 10.98 28.01 24.37
C ALA A 361 9.81 28.36 23.41
N GLY A 362 9.15 29.52 23.62
CA GLY A 362 8.07 29.98 22.75
C GLY A 362 6.71 29.31 22.96
N PHE A 363 6.55 28.48 23.99
CA PHE A 363 5.27 27.82 24.30
C PHE A 363 4.22 28.82 24.79
N GLU A 364 4.65 29.90 25.49
CA GLU A 364 3.77 30.95 25.95
C GLU A 364 4.38 32.34 25.68
N LYS A 365 3.51 33.33 25.47
CA LYS A 365 3.95 34.71 25.14
C LYS A 365 4.36 35.53 26.38
N SER A 366 4.04 35.06 27.59
CA SER A 366 4.33 35.77 28.85
C SER A 366 4.39 34.82 30.03
N LYS A 367 5.11 35.26 31.11
CA LYS A 367 5.15 34.52 32.40
C LYS A 367 3.77 34.34 33.01
N THR A 368 2.83 35.27 32.81
CA THR A 368 1.47 35.16 33.31
C THR A 368 0.71 34.03 32.60
N ALA A 369 0.83 33.93 31.29
CA ALA A 369 0.29 32.83 30.50
C ALA A 369 0.95 31.51 30.90
N ALA A 370 2.29 31.46 30.96
CA ALA A 370 3.03 30.27 31.39
C ALA A 370 2.60 29.75 32.77
N ARG A 371 2.38 30.67 33.74
CA ARG A 371 1.88 30.29 35.09
C ARG A 371 0.50 29.64 35.03
N ARG A 372 -0.36 30.12 34.14
CA ARG A 372 -1.69 29.51 33.93
C ARG A 372 -1.57 28.11 33.34
N SER A 373 -0.78 27.94 32.28
CA SER A 373 -0.56 26.65 31.63
C SER A 373 0.07 25.62 32.56
N VAL A 374 1.02 26.04 33.43
CA VAL A 374 1.57 25.16 34.47
C VAL A 374 0.52 24.77 35.50
N LYS A 375 -0.33 25.73 35.94
CA LYS A 375 -1.39 25.47 36.90
C LYS A 375 -2.46 24.54 36.36
N ASP A 376 -2.77 24.65 35.07
CA ASP A 376 -3.76 23.84 34.37
C ASP A 376 -3.18 22.45 33.97
N GLY A 377 -1.93 22.13 34.34
CA GLY A 377 -1.28 20.84 34.08
C GLY A 377 -0.89 20.63 32.62
N ALA A 378 -0.86 21.69 31.80
CA ALA A 378 -0.47 21.65 30.39
C ALA A 378 1.04 21.57 30.19
N VAL A 379 1.85 21.82 31.22
CA VAL A 379 3.32 21.73 31.20
C VAL A 379 3.75 20.58 32.10
N ARG A 380 4.53 19.69 31.56
CA ARG A 380 5.20 18.60 32.27
C ARG A 380 6.71 18.77 32.12
N VAL A 381 7.45 18.49 33.17
CA VAL A 381 8.91 18.38 33.15
C VAL A 381 9.22 16.99 33.65
N ASN A 382 10.05 16.27 32.92
CA ASN A 382 10.53 14.88 33.11
C ASN A 382 10.15 14.25 34.44
#